data_be3c9acc92335ee55c16da0663815dcb
#
_entry.id   be3c9acc92335ee55c16da0663815dcb
#
_cell.length_a   1.000
_cell.length_b   1.000
_cell.length_c   1.000
_cell.angle_alpha   90.00
_cell.angle_beta   90.00
_cell.angle_gamma   90.00
#
_symmetry.space_group_name_H-M   'P 1'
#
loop_
_entity.id
_entity.type
_entity.pdbx_description
1 polymer ?
#
loop_
_entity_poly.entity_id
_entity_poly.type
_entity_poly.pdbx_seq_one_letter_code
_entity_poly.pdbx_strand_id
1 'polypeptide(L)'
;MKKNILIVIGLFWGGIIILTYSGSPKAEMRNLVGKIMPSDAAPLDRQVFRFVNDEPTNLDIGVAIYEVGGIVFLFDRLTMLDHNNKVIPGAASEWKASKDQKRWVFKMRPGARWSDGRFVTAHDFEYSYKRMLDPALGSGYSFFYYDIKGARAFNTGKNPDPNSLGVYALDDMTLVIETEEPCPYLPMITAFFTSIPVPRWQVAKFGPKWATDENVVSNSSYKLEEWRIGESLTLGLDPNYNGPVKGFLSKIHSIFKNRGNTGLLSYENDELDLVQIDVRDLNRLKKDELLSKQIHKYMDFNTIYLFFKTREGIFRDHRVREAISHSIDRNVLCDIVLKKTAVPAYSMLPPGFPGYSGDRIKDLQKYDPELGRTLLAEAGYPGGKGFPSFDIWLRNEPHRQMAAEALSGMLANNLGINVGVRNVEPRVYSESMVNYQIDISLIPFQYDFPDPHNLLGMVWHSQPVGAGRHDWKNLQFDRIVEQAAREIDQEYRFQLYSDAEKILAEDVGGVFIYHDYFLQLRKPWVGGWKKDITGQEPFLIDNSTITDLYIRK
;
A
#
# COMPACT_ATOMS: atom_id res chain seq x y z
N MET A 1 -14.83 -31.06 19.69
CA MET A 1 -14.21 -31.39 20.98
C MET A 1 -14.35 -32.89 21.25
N LYS A 2 -13.33 -33.70 20.93
CA LYS A 2 -13.31 -35.12 21.29
C LYS A 2 -12.61 -35.23 22.65
N LYS A 3 -13.35 -35.63 23.67
CA LYS A 3 -12.79 -35.96 24.99
C LYS A 3 -12.14 -37.35 24.91
N ASN A 4 -10.83 -37.41 25.05
CA ASN A 4 -10.15 -38.67 25.24
C ASN A 4 -10.36 -39.09 26.72
N ILE A 5 -11.18 -40.09 26.92
CA ILE A 5 -11.38 -40.73 28.24
C ILE A 5 -10.45 -41.94 28.28
N LEU A 6 -9.47 -41.90 29.16
CA LEU A 6 -8.66 -43.09 29.49
C LEU A 6 -9.34 -43.78 30.67
N ILE A 7 -9.88 -44.97 30.43
CA ILE A 7 -10.50 -45.80 31.48
C ILE A 7 -9.45 -46.81 31.95
N VAL A 8 -9.02 -46.68 33.19
CA VAL A 8 -8.20 -47.71 33.85
C VAL A 8 -9.13 -48.53 34.78
N ILE A 9 -9.35 -49.79 34.44
CA ILE A 9 -10.15 -50.72 35.26
C ILE A 9 -9.22 -51.49 36.16
N GLY A 10 -9.28 -51.22 37.47
CA GLY A 10 -8.62 -52.03 38.48
C GLY A 10 -9.68 -52.83 39.26
N LEU A 11 -9.61 -54.16 39.21
CA LEU A 11 -10.47 -55.07 40.01
C LEU A 11 -9.86 -55.26 41.39
N PHE A 12 -10.50 -54.69 42.43
CA PHE A 12 -10.29 -55.07 43.80
C PHE A 12 -11.67 -55.28 44.47
N TRP A 13 -11.84 -56.39 45.14
CA TRP A 13 -13.02 -56.88 45.84
C TRP A 13 -14.10 -55.85 46.20
N GLY A 14 -15.18 -55.84 45.43
CA GLY A 14 -16.48 -55.34 45.89
C GLY A 14 -16.88 -53.91 45.39
N GLY A 15 -16.14 -53.22 44.52
CA GLY A 15 -16.57 -51.92 43.99
C GLY A 15 -15.78 -51.50 42.75
N ILE A 16 -16.51 -51.11 41.70
CA ILE A 16 -15.90 -50.50 40.51
C ILE A 16 -15.64 -49.03 40.82
N ILE A 17 -14.39 -48.65 41.04
CA ILE A 17 -14.00 -47.23 41.09
C ILE A 17 -13.63 -46.76 39.68
N ILE A 18 -14.49 -45.99 39.08
CA ILE A 18 -14.18 -45.29 37.81
C ILE A 18 -13.43 -43.99 38.15
N LEU A 19 -12.12 -44.03 38.07
CA LEU A 19 -11.31 -42.80 38.11
C LEU A 19 -11.37 -42.10 36.74
N THR A 20 -12.21 -41.10 36.63
CA THR A 20 -12.18 -40.19 35.51
C THR A 20 -11.03 -39.21 35.73
N TYR A 21 -9.92 -39.39 35.01
CA TYR A 21 -8.87 -38.39 34.95
C TYR A 21 -9.33 -37.25 34.05
N SER A 22 -9.92 -36.21 34.64
CA SER A 22 -10.12 -34.95 33.95
C SER A 22 -8.76 -34.26 33.87
N GLY A 23 -8.07 -34.40 32.73
CA GLY A 23 -6.89 -33.59 32.49
C GLY A 23 -7.25 -32.13 32.73
N SER A 24 -6.54 -31.46 33.65
CA SER A 24 -6.70 -30.02 33.87
C SER A 24 -6.66 -29.33 32.51
N PRO A 25 -7.59 -28.41 32.22
CA PRO A 25 -7.51 -27.64 30.98
C PRO A 25 -6.12 -26.98 30.93
N LYS A 26 -5.35 -27.20 29.88
CA LYS A 26 -4.08 -26.51 29.70
C LYS A 26 -4.36 -25.02 29.86
N ALA A 27 -3.70 -24.38 30.82
CA ALA A 27 -3.83 -22.94 31.04
C ALA A 27 -3.59 -22.21 29.71
N GLU A 28 -4.55 -21.41 29.33
CA GLU A 28 -4.42 -20.58 28.10
C GLU A 28 -3.22 -19.64 28.26
N MET A 29 -2.27 -19.75 27.36
CA MET A 29 -1.15 -18.82 27.33
C MET A 29 -1.65 -17.45 26.87
N ARG A 30 -1.38 -16.40 27.64
CA ARG A 30 -1.71 -15.01 27.30
C ARG A 30 -0.44 -14.19 27.22
N ASN A 31 -0.38 -13.30 26.24
CA ASN A 31 0.74 -12.37 26.13
C ASN A 31 0.55 -11.12 27.03
N LEU A 32 1.49 -10.17 26.96
CA LEU A 32 1.53 -8.97 27.82
C LEU A 32 0.28 -8.07 27.71
N VAL A 33 -0.42 -8.09 26.57
CA VAL A 33 -1.68 -7.33 26.36
C VAL A 33 -2.93 -8.17 26.63
N GLY A 34 -2.77 -9.35 27.24
CA GLY A 34 -3.85 -10.27 27.59
C GLY A 34 -4.47 -11.02 26.41
N LYS A 35 -3.87 -10.97 25.20
CA LYS A 35 -4.34 -11.72 24.03
C LYS A 35 -4.03 -13.21 24.21
N ILE A 36 -5.05 -14.07 23.99
CA ILE A 36 -4.89 -15.52 24.08
C ILE A 36 -4.07 -16.00 22.90
N MET A 37 -2.93 -16.62 23.18
CA MET A 37 -2.04 -17.17 22.15
C MET A 37 -2.65 -18.39 21.47
N PRO A 38 -2.41 -18.59 20.17
CA PRO A 38 -2.74 -19.83 19.47
C PRO A 38 -2.15 -21.06 20.18
N SER A 39 -2.84 -22.20 20.13
CA SER A 39 -2.43 -23.42 20.84
C SER A 39 -1.09 -23.99 20.37
N ASP A 40 -0.71 -23.69 19.14
CA ASP A 40 0.55 -24.06 18.50
C ASP A 40 1.63 -22.96 18.60
N ALA A 41 1.34 -21.84 19.29
CA ALA A 41 2.30 -20.76 19.48
C ALA A 41 3.51 -21.22 20.30
N ALA A 42 4.69 -20.77 19.89
CA ALA A 42 5.92 -20.88 20.68
C ALA A 42 5.82 -20.06 21.98
N PRO A 43 6.68 -20.29 22.97
CA PRO A 43 6.76 -19.49 24.18
C PRO A 43 6.93 -17.98 23.89
N LEU A 44 6.50 -17.12 24.83
CA LEU A 44 6.45 -15.67 24.63
C LEU A 44 7.82 -15.04 24.34
N ASP A 45 8.89 -15.57 24.92
CA ASP A 45 10.28 -15.14 24.67
C ASP A 45 10.76 -15.44 23.26
N ARG A 46 10.12 -16.37 22.56
CA ARG A 46 10.38 -16.70 21.15
C ARG A 46 9.43 -16.01 20.16
N GLN A 47 8.49 -15.23 20.63
CA GLN A 47 7.57 -14.47 19.77
C GLN A 47 8.26 -13.24 19.16
N VAL A 48 9.34 -13.48 18.40
CA VAL A 48 10.13 -12.45 17.70
C VAL A 48 10.02 -12.69 16.20
N PHE A 49 9.55 -11.68 15.47
CA PHE A 49 9.43 -11.72 14.01
C PHE A 49 10.52 -10.85 13.37
N ARG A 50 11.32 -11.45 12.47
CA ARG A 50 12.50 -10.84 11.88
C ARG A 50 12.34 -10.74 10.36
N PHE A 51 12.48 -9.56 9.81
CA PHE A 51 12.35 -9.34 8.37
C PHE A 51 13.19 -8.15 7.88
N VAL A 52 13.40 -8.07 6.56
CA VAL A 52 14.05 -6.91 5.93
C VAL A 52 13.03 -5.83 5.67
N ASN A 53 13.36 -4.60 6.06
CA ASN A 53 12.56 -3.40 5.78
C ASN A 53 13.49 -2.25 5.39
N ASP A 54 12.91 -1.19 4.81
CA ASP A 54 13.64 0.04 4.58
C ASP A 54 13.80 0.82 5.91
N GLU A 55 14.92 1.48 6.07
CA GLU A 55 15.12 2.38 7.19
C GLU A 55 14.19 3.58 7.05
N PRO A 56 13.40 3.97 8.07
CA PRO A 56 12.61 5.18 7.99
C PRO A 56 13.53 6.41 7.95
N THR A 57 13.25 7.34 7.05
CA THR A 57 14.00 8.61 6.99
C THR A 57 13.77 9.49 8.22
N ASN A 58 12.61 9.34 8.85
CA ASN A 58 12.18 10.02 10.07
C ASN A 58 11.00 9.26 10.67
N LEU A 59 10.82 9.26 11.98
CA LEU A 59 9.62 8.70 12.63
C LEU A 59 8.44 9.70 12.68
N ASP A 60 8.64 10.94 12.25
CA ASP A 60 7.58 11.93 12.04
C ASP A 60 7.00 11.80 10.64
N ILE A 61 5.82 11.21 10.52
CA ILE A 61 5.16 11.00 9.23
C ILE A 61 4.86 12.31 8.48
N GLY A 62 4.80 13.43 9.19
CA GLY A 62 4.58 14.74 8.57
C GLY A 62 5.74 15.21 7.70
N VAL A 63 6.95 14.67 7.91
CA VAL A 63 8.17 14.99 7.15
C VAL A 63 8.82 13.78 6.50
N ALA A 64 8.41 12.55 6.84
CA ALA A 64 8.86 11.34 6.18
C ALA A 64 8.27 11.27 4.76
N ILE A 65 9.07 10.81 3.79
CA ILE A 65 8.65 10.66 2.40
C ILE A 65 9.08 9.26 1.93
N TYR A 66 8.13 8.45 1.47
CA TYR A 66 8.28 7.10 0.90
C TYR A 66 8.85 6.04 1.85
N GLU A 67 10.02 6.24 2.45
CA GLU A 67 10.65 5.29 3.38
C GLU A 67 10.07 5.49 4.78
N VAL A 68 8.92 4.87 5.02
CA VAL A 68 8.20 4.98 6.31
C VAL A 68 8.56 3.85 7.29
N GLY A 69 9.28 2.82 6.83
CA GLY A 69 9.81 1.72 7.65
C GLY A 69 8.81 1.19 8.67
N GLY A 70 9.22 1.15 9.93
CA GLY A 70 8.41 0.66 11.04
C GLY A 70 7.37 1.63 11.61
N ILE A 71 7.28 2.87 11.09
CA ILE A 71 6.35 3.91 11.60
C ILE A 71 4.92 3.40 11.61
N VAL A 72 4.53 2.66 10.57
CA VAL A 72 3.18 2.11 10.40
C VAL A 72 2.74 1.19 11.55
N PHE A 73 3.68 0.66 12.31
CA PHE A 73 3.41 -0.20 13.47
C PHE A 73 3.42 0.55 14.82
N LEU A 74 3.86 1.80 14.83
CA LEU A 74 3.95 2.63 16.04
C LEU A 74 2.66 3.38 16.36
N PHE A 75 1.79 3.58 15.35
CA PHE A 75 0.63 4.44 15.52
C PHE A 75 -0.65 3.78 15.03
N ASP A 76 -1.69 3.79 15.89
CA ASP A 76 -3.06 3.54 15.46
C ASP A 76 -3.56 4.78 14.70
N ARG A 77 -4.09 4.54 13.52
CA ARG A 77 -4.74 5.55 12.68
C ARG A 77 -6.14 5.87 13.23
N LEU A 78 -6.78 6.89 12.71
CA LEU A 78 -8.15 7.24 13.13
C LEU A 78 -9.11 6.07 12.86
N THR A 79 -9.08 5.51 11.65
CA THR A 79 -9.67 4.21 11.28
C THR A 79 -8.55 3.28 10.79
N MET A 80 -8.84 2.02 10.54
CA MET A 80 -7.90 1.01 10.03
C MET A 80 -8.57 0.18 8.93
N LEU A 81 -7.79 -0.60 8.19
CA LEU A 81 -8.30 -1.59 7.24
C LEU A 81 -8.08 -3.00 7.81
N ASP A 82 -9.02 -3.90 7.55
CA ASP A 82 -8.80 -5.33 7.77
C ASP A 82 -8.15 -5.97 6.53
N HIS A 83 -7.86 -7.28 6.61
CA HIS A 83 -7.26 -8.05 5.51
C HIS A 83 -8.14 -8.16 4.26
N ASN A 84 -9.39 -7.69 4.29
CA ASN A 84 -10.30 -7.57 3.14
C ASN A 84 -10.44 -6.12 2.65
N ASN A 85 -9.56 -5.23 3.07
CA ASN A 85 -9.64 -3.79 2.80
C ASN A 85 -10.92 -3.11 3.30
N LYS A 86 -11.60 -3.71 4.29
CA LYS A 86 -12.75 -3.12 4.93
C LYS A 86 -12.31 -2.19 6.05
N VAL A 87 -12.91 -1.00 6.11
CA VAL A 87 -12.64 -0.05 7.19
C VAL A 87 -13.15 -0.59 8.52
N ILE A 88 -12.27 -0.63 9.51
CA ILE A 88 -12.51 -1.08 10.87
C ILE A 88 -12.11 -0.01 11.90
N PRO A 89 -12.56 -0.09 13.16
CA PRO A 89 -12.10 0.79 14.22
C PRO A 89 -10.58 0.80 14.41
N GLY A 90 -10.05 2.02 14.59
CA GLY A 90 -8.66 2.28 14.96
C GLY A 90 -8.61 3.04 16.29
N ALA A 91 -8.07 4.26 16.29
CA ALA A 91 -8.16 5.16 17.43
C ALA A 91 -9.60 5.67 17.65
N ALA A 92 -10.40 5.80 16.58
CA ALA A 92 -11.85 5.95 16.69
C ALA A 92 -12.53 4.58 16.83
N SER A 93 -13.50 4.48 17.75
CA SER A 93 -14.31 3.26 17.95
C SER A 93 -15.50 3.19 16.99
N GLU A 94 -16.01 4.33 16.55
CA GLU A 94 -17.14 4.46 15.64
C GLU A 94 -17.11 5.81 14.92
N TRP A 95 -17.79 5.90 13.79
CA TRP A 95 -17.96 7.14 13.05
C TRP A 95 -19.33 7.21 12.36
N LYS A 96 -19.75 8.42 12.08
CA LYS A 96 -21.05 8.70 11.44
C LYS A 96 -20.93 9.85 10.46
N ALA A 97 -21.49 9.68 9.24
CA ALA A 97 -21.65 10.75 8.28
C ALA A 97 -22.99 11.47 8.41
N SER A 98 -23.03 12.74 8.02
CA SER A 98 -24.26 13.43 7.65
C SER A 98 -24.88 12.80 6.39
N LYS A 99 -26.16 13.12 6.11
CA LYS A 99 -26.85 12.56 4.91
C LYS A 99 -26.14 12.90 3.59
N ASP A 100 -25.57 14.09 3.52
CA ASP A 100 -24.80 14.58 2.35
C ASP A 100 -23.33 14.16 2.36
N GLN A 101 -22.92 13.36 3.36
CA GLN A 101 -21.56 12.90 3.57
C GLN A 101 -20.48 14.00 3.53
N LYS A 102 -20.86 15.24 3.87
CA LYS A 102 -19.91 16.36 4.02
C LYS A 102 -19.43 16.57 5.45
N ARG A 103 -20.08 15.96 6.44
CA ARG A 103 -19.71 16.08 7.85
C ARG A 103 -19.62 14.70 8.49
N TRP A 104 -18.43 14.37 8.97
CA TRP A 104 -18.11 13.12 9.63
C TRP A 104 -17.78 13.35 11.09
N VAL A 105 -18.38 12.57 11.97
CA VAL A 105 -18.14 12.60 13.42
C VAL A 105 -17.52 11.29 13.84
N PHE A 106 -16.32 11.35 14.38
CA PHE A 106 -15.56 10.21 14.88
C PHE A 106 -15.58 10.24 16.41
N LYS A 107 -15.92 9.11 17.03
CA LYS A 107 -15.85 8.91 18.48
C LYS A 107 -14.58 8.18 18.83
N MET A 108 -13.75 8.83 19.63
CA MET A 108 -12.49 8.25 20.08
C MET A 108 -12.75 7.04 20.99
N ARG A 109 -11.85 6.07 20.94
CA ARG A 109 -11.90 4.87 21.78
C ARG A 109 -11.68 5.24 23.25
N PRO A 110 -12.58 4.86 24.19
CA PRO A 110 -12.38 5.12 25.60
C PRO A 110 -11.11 4.48 26.14
N GLY A 111 -10.35 5.25 26.89
CA GLY A 111 -9.14 4.78 27.57
C GLY A 111 -7.94 4.51 26.65
N ALA A 112 -8.00 4.91 25.36
CA ALA A 112 -6.83 4.85 24.47
C ALA A 112 -5.67 5.65 25.07
N ARG A 113 -4.45 5.08 25.03
CA ARG A 113 -3.27 5.71 25.64
C ARG A 113 -2.09 5.74 24.70
N TRP A 114 -1.31 6.75 24.87
CA TRP A 114 0.07 6.82 24.41
C TRP A 114 0.96 5.92 25.27
N SER A 115 2.09 5.51 24.75
CA SER A 115 3.05 4.65 25.44
C SER A 115 3.66 5.29 26.72
N ASP A 116 3.56 6.61 26.85
CA ASP A 116 3.91 7.36 28.07
C ASP A 116 2.78 7.41 29.11
N GLY A 117 1.62 6.78 28.83
CA GLY A 117 0.46 6.66 29.71
C GLY A 117 -0.58 7.76 29.58
N ARG A 118 -0.36 8.83 28.83
CA ARG A 118 -1.36 9.88 28.56
C ARG A 118 -2.49 9.35 27.70
N PHE A 119 -3.66 9.96 27.79
CA PHE A 119 -4.81 9.60 26.94
C PHE A 119 -4.59 10.12 25.52
N VAL A 120 -4.98 9.31 24.54
CA VAL A 120 -5.12 9.72 23.14
C VAL A 120 -6.49 10.39 23.02
N THR A 121 -6.51 11.60 22.49
CA THR A 121 -7.71 12.44 22.39
C THR A 121 -7.99 12.89 20.97
N ALA A 122 -9.20 13.39 20.72
CA ALA A 122 -9.56 14.01 19.44
C ALA A 122 -8.67 15.23 19.12
N HIS A 123 -8.19 15.95 20.14
CA HIS A 123 -7.28 17.09 19.96
C HIS A 123 -5.92 16.70 19.42
N ASP A 124 -5.45 15.44 19.63
CA ASP A 124 -4.19 14.97 19.06
C ASP A 124 -4.32 14.76 17.54
N PHE A 125 -5.49 14.29 17.09
CA PHE A 125 -5.81 14.18 15.68
C PHE A 125 -6.07 15.54 15.02
N GLU A 126 -6.83 16.43 15.65
CA GLU A 126 -7.00 17.80 15.19
C GLU A 126 -5.65 18.48 14.96
N TYR A 127 -4.75 18.39 15.95
CA TYR A 127 -3.41 18.93 15.84
C TYR A 127 -2.62 18.30 14.70
N SER A 128 -2.70 16.97 14.55
CA SER A 128 -2.01 16.23 13.50
C SER A 128 -2.43 16.68 12.10
N TYR A 129 -3.73 16.75 11.83
CA TYR A 129 -4.24 17.18 10.52
C TYR A 129 -3.90 18.64 10.22
N LYS A 130 -4.05 19.55 11.19
CA LYS A 130 -3.68 20.97 11.03
C LYS A 130 -2.18 21.10 10.74
N ARG A 131 -1.33 20.35 11.48
CA ARG A 131 0.11 20.34 11.28
C ARG A 131 0.51 19.76 9.92
N MET A 132 -0.14 18.66 9.45
CA MET A 132 0.11 18.05 8.14
C MET A 132 -0.20 19.04 7.00
N LEU A 133 -1.23 19.87 7.18
CA LEU A 133 -1.67 20.88 6.21
C LEU A 133 -0.89 22.20 6.31
N ASP A 134 -0.09 22.41 7.37
CA ASP A 134 0.69 23.63 7.55
C ASP A 134 1.76 23.74 6.43
N PRO A 135 1.74 24.81 5.61
CA PRO A 135 2.73 25.00 4.57
C PRO A 135 4.15 25.11 5.13
N ALA A 136 4.33 25.54 6.39
CA ALA A 136 5.64 25.64 7.04
C ALA A 136 6.26 24.25 7.32
N LEU A 137 5.44 23.20 7.48
CA LEU A 137 5.93 21.83 7.61
C LEU A 137 6.43 21.26 6.27
N GLY A 138 5.80 21.65 5.16
CA GLY A 138 6.16 21.20 3.81
C GLY A 138 5.88 19.70 3.58
N SER A 139 4.85 19.13 4.21
CA SER A 139 4.53 17.71 4.08
C SER A 139 4.23 17.30 2.65
N GLY A 140 4.91 16.25 2.17
CA GLY A 140 4.65 15.65 0.87
C GLY A 140 3.30 14.93 0.77
N TYR A 141 2.61 14.73 1.90
CA TYR A 141 1.32 14.03 1.96
C TYR A 141 0.11 14.93 2.21
N SER A 142 0.27 16.25 2.29
CA SER A 142 -0.81 17.21 2.56
C SER A 142 -1.98 17.09 1.57
N PHE A 143 -1.71 16.74 0.32
CA PHE A 143 -2.71 16.65 -0.73
C PHE A 143 -3.78 15.58 -0.49
N PHE A 144 -3.51 14.54 0.31
CA PHE A 144 -4.50 13.53 0.69
C PHE A 144 -5.67 14.10 1.51
N TYR A 145 -5.46 15.26 2.12
CA TYR A 145 -6.45 15.91 2.98
C TYR A 145 -7.10 17.13 2.35
N TYR A 146 -6.92 17.34 1.03
CA TYR A 146 -7.49 18.50 0.34
C TYR A 146 -9.01 18.46 0.21
N ASP A 147 -9.64 17.32 0.45
CA ASP A 147 -11.10 17.22 0.56
C ASP A 147 -11.64 17.85 1.85
N ILE A 148 -10.81 17.99 2.90
CA ILE A 148 -11.18 18.70 4.12
C ILE A 148 -11.42 20.17 3.77
N LYS A 149 -12.55 20.71 4.27
CA LYS A 149 -12.94 22.10 4.06
C LYS A 149 -11.81 23.06 4.44
N GLY A 150 -11.49 23.99 3.56
CA GLY A 150 -10.43 24.98 3.74
C GLY A 150 -9.00 24.45 3.55
N ALA A 151 -8.76 23.12 3.46
CA ALA A 151 -7.45 22.51 3.49
C ALA A 151 -6.53 22.97 2.36
N ARG A 152 -7.02 22.96 1.12
CA ARG A 152 -6.24 23.42 -0.03
C ARG A 152 -5.87 24.90 0.08
N ALA A 153 -6.81 25.75 0.52
CA ALA A 153 -6.57 27.18 0.67
C ALA A 153 -5.54 27.49 1.77
N PHE A 154 -5.59 26.75 2.88
CA PHE A 154 -4.65 26.85 3.97
C PHE A 154 -3.25 26.36 3.53
N ASN A 155 -3.14 25.16 2.99
CA ASN A 155 -1.85 24.58 2.59
C ASN A 155 -1.15 25.36 1.47
N THR A 156 -1.90 26.02 0.57
CA THR A 156 -1.33 26.87 -0.49
C THR A 156 -1.09 28.32 -0.05
N GLY A 157 -1.32 28.66 1.20
CA GLY A 157 -1.11 30.00 1.75
C GLY A 157 -2.18 31.05 1.34
N LYS A 158 -3.24 30.64 0.65
CA LYS A 158 -4.35 31.54 0.27
C LYS A 158 -5.20 31.97 1.47
N ASN A 159 -5.31 31.11 2.48
CA ASN A 159 -5.94 31.43 3.75
C ASN A 159 -5.04 30.90 4.89
N PRO A 160 -4.32 31.77 5.62
CA PRO A 160 -3.37 31.34 6.64
C PRO A 160 -4.01 30.96 7.99
N ASP A 161 -5.33 31.10 8.16
CA ASP A 161 -5.99 30.80 9.42
C ASP A 161 -6.26 29.29 9.59
N PRO A 162 -5.57 28.58 10.50
CA PRO A 162 -5.79 27.16 10.76
C PRO A 162 -7.18 26.86 11.36
N ASN A 163 -7.92 27.86 11.86
CA ASN A 163 -9.26 27.68 12.37
C ASN A 163 -10.31 27.66 11.25
N SER A 164 -9.94 28.02 10.03
CA SER A 164 -10.79 27.85 8.85
C SER A 164 -10.88 26.40 8.37
N LEU A 165 -10.05 25.52 8.89
CA LEU A 165 -10.02 24.11 8.52
C LEU A 165 -11.21 23.35 9.10
N GLY A 166 -11.87 22.56 8.26
CA GLY A 166 -12.99 21.69 8.65
C GLY A 166 -12.58 20.48 9.50
N VAL A 167 -11.53 20.57 10.30
CA VAL A 167 -11.12 19.53 11.24
C VAL A 167 -10.95 20.12 12.62
N TYR A 168 -11.75 19.62 13.58
CA TYR A 168 -11.76 20.15 14.94
C TYR A 168 -12.29 19.13 15.95
N ALA A 169 -11.80 19.18 17.18
CA ALA A 169 -12.31 18.43 18.30
C ALA A 169 -13.44 19.20 18.98
N LEU A 170 -14.58 18.55 19.21
CA LEU A 170 -15.67 19.10 20.03
C LEU A 170 -15.37 18.96 21.52
N ASP A 171 -14.73 17.87 21.87
CA ASP A 171 -14.27 17.48 23.19
C ASP A 171 -13.14 16.44 23.05
N ASP A 172 -12.59 15.97 24.16
CA ASP A 172 -11.50 14.96 24.14
C ASP A 172 -11.84 13.68 23.37
N MET A 173 -13.16 13.36 23.24
CA MET A 173 -13.65 12.11 22.69
C MET A 173 -14.31 12.24 21.32
N THR A 174 -14.43 13.45 20.78
CA THR A 174 -15.21 13.69 19.55
C THR A 174 -14.44 14.54 18.56
N LEU A 175 -14.00 13.93 17.47
CA LEU A 175 -13.40 14.61 16.33
C LEU A 175 -14.45 14.82 15.24
N VAL A 176 -14.47 15.99 14.64
CA VAL A 176 -15.30 16.32 13.47
C VAL A 176 -14.39 16.61 12.29
N ILE A 177 -14.72 16.03 11.13
CA ILE A 177 -14.12 16.36 9.84
C ILE A 177 -15.25 16.80 8.91
N GLU A 178 -15.15 18.02 8.40
CA GLU A 178 -16.04 18.58 7.36
C GLU A 178 -15.28 18.63 6.04
N THR A 179 -15.94 18.27 4.95
CA THR A 179 -15.37 18.27 3.59
C THR A 179 -16.06 19.33 2.73
N GLU A 180 -15.36 19.82 1.71
CA GLU A 180 -15.93 20.79 0.75
C GLU A 180 -17.10 20.16 -0.02
N GLU A 181 -16.94 18.92 -0.47
CA GLU A 181 -17.92 18.15 -1.22
C GLU A 181 -18.23 16.84 -0.50
N PRO A 182 -19.28 16.10 -0.88
CA PRO A 182 -19.52 14.75 -0.39
C PRO A 182 -18.26 13.89 -0.54
N CYS A 183 -17.84 13.21 0.54
CA CYS A 183 -16.62 12.38 0.53
C CYS A 183 -16.91 10.99 1.12
N PRO A 184 -17.55 10.09 0.36
CA PRO A 184 -17.92 8.76 0.84
C PRO A 184 -16.73 7.86 1.19
N TYR A 185 -15.55 8.17 0.68
CA TYR A 185 -14.31 7.45 0.93
C TYR A 185 -13.45 8.03 2.07
N LEU A 186 -13.91 9.06 2.79
CA LEU A 186 -13.16 9.67 3.90
C LEU A 186 -12.70 8.64 4.95
N PRO A 187 -13.51 7.63 5.36
CA PRO A 187 -13.02 6.61 6.29
C PRO A 187 -11.83 5.78 5.77
N MET A 188 -11.69 5.64 4.45
CA MET A 188 -10.52 4.97 3.85
C MET A 188 -9.28 5.87 3.88
N ILE A 189 -9.44 7.18 3.62
CA ILE A 189 -8.35 8.16 3.80
C ILE A 189 -7.89 8.19 5.26
N THR A 190 -8.82 8.13 6.21
CA THR A 190 -8.47 8.13 7.64
C THR A 190 -7.87 6.80 8.12
N ALA A 191 -7.88 5.76 7.28
CA ALA A 191 -7.15 4.52 7.49
C ALA A 191 -5.75 4.52 6.84
N PHE A 192 -5.41 5.52 6.05
CA PHE A 192 -4.09 5.63 5.45
C PHE A 192 -3.02 5.96 6.51
N PHE A 193 -1.79 5.52 6.29
CA PHE A 193 -0.73 5.60 7.31
C PHE A 193 -0.36 7.03 7.72
N THR A 194 -0.75 8.04 6.97
CA THR A 194 -0.55 9.44 7.33
C THR A 194 -1.60 9.99 8.31
N SER A 195 -2.71 9.27 8.50
CA SER A 195 -3.81 9.66 9.40
C SER A 195 -3.56 9.18 10.85
N ILE A 196 -2.37 9.44 11.36
CA ILE A 196 -1.94 9.12 12.73
C ILE A 196 -2.04 10.36 13.62
N PRO A 197 -2.24 10.20 14.93
CA PRO A 197 -2.14 11.31 15.86
C PRO A 197 -0.67 11.69 16.08
N VAL A 198 -0.42 12.97 16.38
CA VAL A 198 0.91 13.48 16.74
C VAL A 198 0.89 13.98 18.18
N PRO A 199 1.83 13.55 19.02
CA PRO A 199 1.88 13.95 20.43
C PRO A 199 2.30 15.40 20.57
N ARG A 200 1.33 16.32 20.58
CA ARG A 200 1.55 17.78 20.60
C ARG A 200 2.48 18.27 21.69
N TRP A 201 2.47 17.62 22.88
CA TRP A 201 3.36 17.96 23.99
C TRP A 201 4.82 17.58 23.71
N GLN A 202 5.05 16.50 22.97
CA GLN A 202 6.40 16.11 22.54
C GLN A 202 6.93 17.09 21.49
N VAL A 203 6.08 17.46 20.53
CA VAL A 203 6.44 18.48 19.54
C VAL A 203 6.72 19.83 20.23
N ALA A 204 5.87 20.23 21.17
CA ALA A 204 6.09 21.49 21.94
C ALA A 204 7.38 21.47 22.74
N LYS A 205 7.77 20.31 23.29
CA LYS A 205 8.96 20.16 24.12
C LYS A 205 10.25 20.02 23.33
N PHE A 206 10.23 19.24 22.25
CA PHE A 206 11.43 18.81 21.53
C PHE A 206 11.53 19.35 20.10
N GLY A 207 10.49 20.06 19.62
CA GLY A 207 10.43 20.53 18.23
C GLY A 207 10.58 19.39 17.22
N PRO A 208 11.42 19.53 16.18
CA PRO A 208 11.65 18.48 15.19
C PRO A 208 12.23 17.17 15.74
N LYS A 209 12.81 17.21 16.96
CA LYS A 209 13.39 16.03 17.63
C LYS A 209 12.35 15.20 18.41
N TRP A 210 11.07 15.51 18.34
CA TRP A 210 10.04 14.75 19.05
C TRP A 210 9.96 13.27 18.60
N ALA A 211 10.35 12.99 17.36
CA ALA A 211 10.28 11.69 16.71
C ALA A 211 11.66 11.00 16.59
N THR A 212 12.60 11.33 17.47
CA THR A 212 13.83 10.54 17.63
C THR A 212 13.57 9.33 18.51
N ASP A 213 14.49 8.37 18.50
CA ASP A 213 14.43 7.15 19.32
C ASP A 213 14.26 7.42 20.82
N GLU A 214 14.89 8.50 21.33
CA GLU A 214 14.79 8.90 22.73
C GLU A 214 13.44 9.55 23.11
N ASN A 215 12.74 10.17 22.17
CA ASN A 215 11.60 11.05 22.44
C ASN A 215 10.26 10.54 21.90
N VAL A 216 10.28 9.60 20.95
CA VAL A 216 9.06 9.12 20.32
C VAL A 216 8.16 8.39 21.31
N VAL A 217 6.89 8.76 21.30
CA VAL A 217 5.82 8.02 21.99
C VAL A 217 4.84 7.51 20.95
N SER A 218 4.35 6.30 21.13
CA SER A 218 3.44 5.61 20.23
C SER A 218 2.06 5.42 20.86
N ASN A 219 1.05 5.10 20.06
CA ASN A 219 -0.31 4.83 20.54
C ASN A 219 -0.87 3.48 20.03
N SER A 220 -0.02 2.64 19.47
CA SER A 220 -0.38 1.35 18.89
C SER A 220 0.00 0.18 19.81
N SER A 221 -0.24 -1.04 19.32
CA SER A 221 0.13 -2.29 20.01
C SER A 221 1.64 -2.44 20.23
N TYR A 222 2.44 -1.70 19.47
CA TYR A 222 3.89 -1.74 19.57
C TYR A 222 4.46 -0.35 19.87
N LYS A 223 5.60 -0.34 20.57
CA LYS A 223 6.39 0.84 20.85
C LYS A 223 7.84 0.62 20.44
N LEU A 224 8.56 1.71 20.17
CA LEU A 224 9.98 1.64 19.86
C LEU A 224 10.77 1.17 21.10
N GLU A 225 11.61 0.14 20.94
CA GLU A 225 12.59 -0.30 21.93
C GLU A 225 13.99 0.14 21.56
N GLU A 226 14.35 0.06 20.28
CA GLU A 226 15.69 0.39 19.80
C GLU A 226 15.67 0.77 18.32
N TRP A 227 16.43 1.79 17.95
CA TRP A 227 16.74 2.12 16.57
C TRP A 227 18.24 2.28 16.40
N ARG A 228 18.86 1.32 15.72
CA ARG A 228 20.27 1.39 15.32
C ARG A 228 20.33 1.88 13.88
N ILE A 229 20.72 3.15 13.74
CA ILE A 229 20.78 3.82 12.42
C ILE A 229 21.67 3.02 11.47
N GLY A 230 21.16 2.76 10.27
CA GLY A 230 21.81 1.95 9.24
C GLY A 230 21.80 0.43 9.47
N GLU A 231 21.30 -0.05 10.63
CA GLU A 231 21.34 -1.48 10.97
C GLU A 231 19.94 -2.08 11.16
N SER A 232 19.18 -1.59 12.13
CA SER A 232 17.93 -2.21 12.53
C SER A 232 17.00 -1.32 13.35
N LEU A 233 15.71 -1.70 13.39
CA LEU A 233 14.70 -1.12 14.25
C LEU A 233 13.95 -2.25 14.95
N THR A 234 13.87 -2.16 16.30
CA THR A 234 13.18 -3.12 17.14
C THR A 234 11.99 -2.47 17.82
N LEU A 235 10.82 -3.08 17.63
CA LEU A 235 9.59 -2.69 18.29
C LEU A 235 9.20 -3.77 19.30
N GLY A 236 8.83 -3.36 20.51
CA GLY A 236 8.32 -4.23 21.56
C GLY A 236 6.81 -4.07 21.75
N LEU A 237 6.14 -5.14 22.18
CA LEU A 237 4.72 -5.10 22.50
C LEU A 237 4.48 -4.15 23.69
N ASP A 238 3.58 -3.18 23.53
CA ASP A 238 3.25 -2.24 24.62
C ASP A 238 2.21 -2.85 25.57
N PRO A 239 2.57 -3.15 26.83
CA PRO A 239 1.64 -3.74 27.78
C PRO A 239 0.46 -2.84 28.15
N ASN A 240 0.57 -1.53 27.90
CA ASN A 240 -0.48 -0.55 28.17
C ASN A 240 -1.51 -0.45 27.05
N TYR A 241 -1.26 -1.08 25.90
CA TYR A 241 -2.18 -1.00 24.78
C TYR A 241 -3.49 -1.74 25.03
N ASN A 242 -4.59 -1.03 24.95
CA ASN A 242 -5.95 -1.54 25.14
C ASN A 242 -6.82 -1.50 23.87
N GLY A 243 -6.19 -1.27 22.70
CA GLY A 243 -6.88 -1.15 21.44
C GLY A 243 -7.43 -2.44 20.85
N PRO A 244 -8.18 -2.35 19.73
CA PRO A 244 -8.81 -3.50 19.09
C PRO A 244 -7.82 -4.42 18.39
N VAL A 245 -6.68 -3.88 17.95
CA VAL A 245 -5.69 -4.57 17.11
C VAL A 245 -4.47 -4.95 17.96
N LYS A 246 -4.68 -5.89 18.90
CA LYS A 246 -3.60 -6.38 19.77
C LYS A 246 -2.67 -7.34 19.03
N GLY A 247 -1.35 -7.11 19.13
CA GLY A 247 -0.34 -8.01 18.57
C GLY A 247 -0.20 -9.32 19.34
N PHE A 248 0.25 -10.39 18.66
CA PHE A 248 0.69 -11.64 19.28
C PHE A 248 2.19 -11.64 19.57
N LEU A 249 2.97 -11.06 18.67
CA LEU A 249 4.43 -11.01 18.78
C LEU A 249 4.86 -10.19 19.97
N SER A 250 5.88 -10.65 20.68
CA SER A 250 6.54 -9.88 21.73
C SER A 250 7.44 -8.78 21.14
N LYS A 251 8.06 -9.08 19.99
CA LYS A 251 8.95 -8.15 19.28
C LYS A 251 8.80 -8.27 17.77
N ILE A 252 8.99 -7.12 17.11
CA ILE A 252 9.17 -7.00 15.67
C ILE A 252 10.58 -6.45 15.46
N HIS A 253 11.41 -7.17 14.72
CA HIS A 253 12.79 -6.78 14.45
C HIS A 253 13.00 -6.60 12.96
N SER A 254 13.08 -5.36 12.51
CA SER A 254 13.36 -4.97 11.14
C SER A 254 14.85 -4.77 10.93
N ILE A 255 15.44 -5.41 9.92
CA ILE A 255 16.87 -5.28 9.58
C ILE A 255 16.97 -4.44 8.30
N PHE A 256 17.81 -3.42 8.29
CA PHE A 256 18.03 -2.53 7.17
C PHE A 256 19.14 -3.08 6.27
N LYS A 257 18.88 -4.15 5.56
CA LYS A 257 19.81 -4.70 4.58
C LYS A 257 19.27 -4.46 3.18
N ASN A 258 20.16 -4.35 2.19
CA ASN A 258 19.74 -4.27 0.81
C ASN A 258 18.82 -5.46 0.47
N ARG A 259 17.66 -5.14 -0.09
CA ARG A 259 16.69 -6.10 -0.61
C ARG A 259 17.34 -6.85 -1.79
N GLY A 260 18.11 -7.84 -1.56
CA GLY A 260 18.80 -8.57 -2.61
C GLY A 260 19.47 -9.81 -2.04
N ASN A 261 20.57 -10.23 -2.65
CA ASN A 261 21.30 -11.45 -2.28
C ASN A 261 21.61 -11.54 -0.78
N THR A 262 21.89 -10.42 -0.10
CA THR A 262 22.20 -10.40 1.34
C THR A 262 20.98 -10.79 2.20
N GLY A 263 19.80 -10.31 1.86
CA GLY A 263 18.57 -10.69 2.57
C GLY A 263 18.23 -12.16 2.39
N LEU A 264 18.40 -12.68 1.17
CA LEU A 264 18.14 -14.09 0.87
C LEU A 264 19.11 -15.02 1.63
N LEU A 265 20.41 -14.69 1.69
CA LEU A 265 21.39 -15.45 2.48
C LEU A 265 21.06 -15.44 3.98
N SER A 266 20.68 -14.29 4.54
CA SER A 266 20.25 -14.21 5.94
C SER A 266 19.00 -15.05 6.21
N TYR A 267 18.08 -15.12 5.25
CA TYR A 267 16.91 -16.00 5.36
C TYR A 267 17.31 -17.49 5.33
N GLU A 268 18.18 -17.87 4.41
CA GLU A 268 18.67 -19.26 4.32
C GLU A 268 19.41 -19.70 5.58
N ASN A 269 20.07 -18.78 6.29
CA ASN A 269 20.75 -19.00 7.57
C ASN A 269 19.83 -18.88 8.81
N ASP A 270 18.49 -18.83 8.65
CA ASP A 270 17.51 -18.68 9.74
C ASP A 270 17.64 -17.38 10.56
N GLU A 271 18.30 -16.35 10.00
CA GLU A 271 18.41 -15.03 10.62
C GLU A 271 17.14 -14.19 10.38
N LEU A 272 16.35 -14.53 9.35
CA LEU A 272 15.10 -13.86 8.97
C LEU A 272 13.94 -14.86 8.91
N ASP A 273 12.75 -14.38 9.22
CA ASP A 273 11.49 -15.15 9.15
C ASP A 273 10.72 -14.86 7.85
N LEU A 274 11.03 -13.72 7.21
CA LEU A 274 10.44 -13.27 5.97
C LEU A 274 11.47 -12.51 5.14
N VAL A 275 11.49 -12.75 3.82
CA VAL A 275 12.27 -11.97 2.85
C VAL A 275 11.54 -11.88 1.52
N GLN A 276 11.60 -10.72 0.88
CA GLN A 276 11.16 -10.56 -0.51
C GLN A 276 12.21 -11.18 -1.44
N ILE A 277 11.74 -11.87 -2.49
CA ILE A 277 12.62 -12.50 -3.48
C ILE A 277 12.52 -11.83 -4.84
N ASP A 278 13.65 -11.76 -5.52
CA ASP A 278 13.74 -11.27 -6.89
C ASP A 278 13.32 -12.37 -7.89
N VAL A 279 12.71 -11.98 -9.00
CA VAL A 279 12.33 -12.89 -10.08
C VAL A 279 13.53 -13.67 -10.64
N ARG A 280 14.74 -13.10 -10.55
CA ARG A 280 15.98 -13.73 -11.00
C ARG A 280 16.32 -14.98 -10.19
N ASP A 281 16.04 -14.98 -8.88
CA ASP A 281 16.31 -16.10 -7.97
C ASP A 281 15.23 -17.19 -8.02
N LEU A 282 14.07 -16.89 -8.59
CA LEU A 282 12.89 -17.76 -8.54
C LEU A 282 13.15 -19.17 -9.10
N ASN A 283 13.94 -19.29 -10.17
CA ASN A 283 14.24 -20.60 -10.76
C ASN A 283 15.13 -21.46 -9.85
N ARG A 284 16.06 -20.85 -9.13
CA ARG A 284 16.90 -21.54 -8.13
C ARG A 284 16.04 -22.00 -6.96
N LEU A 285 15.23 -21.08 -6.42
CA LEU A 285 14.37 -21.35 -5.26
C LEU A 285 13.32 -22.43 -5.54
N LYS A 286 12.73 -22.45 -6.74
CA LYS A 286 11.78 -23.49 -7.15
C LYS A 286 12.39 -24.89 -7.27
N LYS A 287 13.72 -25.01 -7.49
CA LYS A 287 14.42 -26.29 -7.55
C LYS A 287 14.85 -26.81 -6.19
N ASP A 288 14.87 -25.97 -5.17
CA ASP A 288 15.18 -26.36 -3.81
C ASP A 288 13.96 -27.01 -3.13
N GLU A 289 14.13 -28.21 -2.57
CA GLU A 289 13.03 -28.99 -2.01
C GLU A 289 12.37 -28.34 -0.78
N LEU A 290 13.12 -27.56 0.00
CA LEU A 290 12.66 -26.89 1.20
C LEU A 290 12.14 -25.48 0.87
N LEU A 291 12.93 -24.68 0.16
CA LEU A 291 12.61 -23.29 -0.13
C LEU A 291 11.42 -23.15 -1.08
N SER A 292 11.25 -24.09 -2.02
CA SER A 292 10.10 -24.09 -2.95
C SER A 292 8.74 -24.10 -2.23
N LYS A 293 8.65 -24.74 -1.06
CA LYS A 293 7.44 -24.82 -0.23
C LYS A 293 7.21 -23.56 0.61
N GLN A 294 8.20 -22.68 0.68
CA GLN A 294 8.17 -21.44 1.45
C GLN A 294 7.91 -20.21 0.58
N ILE A 295 7.80 -20.41 -0.76
CA ILE A 295 7.47 -19.33 -1.69
C ILE A 295 6.00 -19.00 -1.56
N HIS A 296 5.71 -17.75 -1.20
CA HIS A 296 4.37 -17.17 -1.17
C HIS A 296 4.25 -16.07 -2.22
N LYS A 297 3.08 -15.99 -2.82
CA LYS A 297 2.77 -15.05 -3.90
C LYS A 297 1.45 -14.36 -3.58
N TYR A 298 1.42 -13.04 -3.69
CA TYR A 298 0.20 -12.25 -3.55
C TYR A 298 0.17 -11.13 -4.58
N MET A 299 -1.02 -10.71 -4.98
CA MET A 299 -1.19 -9.54 -5.84
C MET A 299 -1.15 -8.29 -4.96
N ASP A 300 -0.23 -7.40 -5.28
CA ASP A 300 -0.10 -6.13 -4.57
C ASP A 300 -0.74 -5.02 -5.40
N PHE A 301 -2.01 -4.97 -5.54
CA PHE A 301 -2.78 -3.94 -6.24
C PHE A 301 -1.95 -2.80 -6.89
N ASN A 302 -0.90 -3.22 -7.62
CA ASN A 302 0.10 -2.37 -8.27
C ASN A 302 -0.05 -2.53 -9.78
N THR A 303 -0.11 -1.43 -10.51
CA THR A 303 -0.22 -1.43 -11.96
C THR A 303 1.02 -0.79 -12.57
N ILE A 304 1.67 -1.55 -13.43
CA ILE A 304 2.81 -1.07 -14.22
C ILE A 304 2.30 -0.64 -15.60
N TYR A 305 2.60 0.58 -15.98
CA TYR A 305 2.09 1.19 -17.20
C TYR A 305 3.09 2.17 -17.81
N LEU A 306 2.93 2.42 -19.11
CA LEU A 306 3.60 3.51 -19.80
C LEU A 306 2.74 4.77 -19.71
N PHE A 307 3.34 5.87 -19.26
CA PHE A 307 2.78 7.19 -19.47
C PHE A 307 3.52 7.92 -20.59
N PHE A 308 2.89 8.95 -21.14
CA PHE A 308 3.38 9.70 -22.27
C PHE A 308 3.32 11.20 -22.04
N LYS A 309 4.23 11.94 -22.66
CA LYS A 309 4.14 13.38 -22.86
C LYS A 309 3.14 13.65 -24.00
N THR A 310 1.87 13.89 -23.64
CA THR A 310 0.78 13.89 -24.62
C THR A 310 0.44 15.26 -25.17
N ARG A 311 0.96 16.36 -24.60
CA ARG A 311 0.63 17.73 -25.03
C ARG A 311 1.56 18.26 -26.12
N GLU A 312 2.70 17.63 -26.31
CA GLU A 312 3.68 17.97 -27.35
C GLU A 312 4.42 16.72 -27.83
N GLY A 313 5.23 16.88 -28.88
CA GLY A 313 6.03 15.81 -29.47
C GLY A 313 5.20 14.74 -30.17
N ILE A 314 5.83 13.59 -30.43
CA ILE A 314 5.25 12.49 -31.21
C ILE A 314 4.07 11.81 -30.51
N PHE A 315 4.07 11.77 -29.18
CA PHE A 315 3.02 11.14 -28.40
C PHE A 315 1.76 12.00 -28.25
N ARG A 316 1.75 13.23 -28.81
CA ARG A 316 0.53 14.03 -28.96
C ARG A 316 -0.46 13.35 -29.92
N ASP A 317 0.05 12.67 -30.94
CA ASP A 317 -0.79 11.90 -31.85
C ASP A 317 -1.30 10.63 -31.16
N HIS A 318 -2.60 10.55 -30.96
CA HIS A 318 -3.29 9.41 -30.36
C HIS A 318 -2.96 8.09 -31.07
N ARG A 319 -2.89 8.09 -32.42
CA ARG A 319 -2.60 6.90 -33.23
C ARG A 319 -1.22 6.32 -32.93
N VAL A 320 -0.25 7.16 -32.57
CA VAL A 320 1.09 6.70 -32.14
C VAL A 320 1.00 5.96 -30.82
N ARG A 321 0.27 6.48 -29.83
CA ARG A 321 0.10 5.82 -28.52
C ARG A 321 -0.66 4.50 -28.65
N GLU A 322 -1.69 4.50 -29.49
CA GLU A 322 -2.51 3.33 -29.80
C GLU A 322 -1.68 2.26 -30.54
N ALA A 323 -0.86 2.65 -31.51
CA ALA A 323 0.06 1.75 -32.21
C ALA A 323 1.04 1.07 -31.24
N ILE A 324 1.60 1.82 -30.30
CA ILE A 324 2.46 1.27 -29.23
C ILE A 324 1.68 0.26 -28.39
N SER A 325 0.46 0.60 -27.96
CA SER A 325 -0.37 -0.27 -27.13
C SER A 325 -0.67 -1.60 -27.78
N HIS A 326 -1.09 -1.59 -29.06
CA HIS A 326 -1.41 -2.80 -29.82
C HIS A 326 -0.18 -3.63 -30.22
N SER A 327 1.03 -3.06 -30.09
CA SER A 327 2.28 -3.76 -30.43
C SER A 327 2.94 -4.49 -29.26
N ILE A 328 2.32 -4.48 -28.09
CA ILE A 328 2.85 -5.11 -26.86
C ILE A 328 2.09 -6.39 -26.56
N ASP A 329 2.78 -7.53 -26.70
CA ASP A 329 2.27 -8.83 -26.24
C ASP A 329 2.46 -9.00 -24.72
N ARG A 330 1.42 -8.64 -23.98
CA ARG A 330 1.41 -8.69 -22.52
C ARG A 330 1.48 -10.13 -21.99
N ASN A 331 0.97 -11.11 -22.75
CA ASN A 331 1.03 -12.51 -22.35
C ASN A 331 2.47 -13.04 -22.43
N VAL A 332 3.15 -12.79 -23.55
CA VAL A 332 4.56 -13.14 -23.70
C VAL A 332 5.41 -12.45 -22.63
N LEU A 333 5.15 -11.17 -22.36
CA LEU A 333 5.84 -10.43 -21.31
C LEU A 333 5.65 -11.08 -19.94
N CYS A 334 4.42 -11.35 -19.54
CA CYS A 334 4.13 -11.89 -18.21
C CYS A 334 4.56 -13.36 -18.06
N ASP A 335 4.31 -14.20 -19.06
CA ASP A 335 4.56 -15.64 -18.95
C ASP A 335 6.03 -16.01 -19.15
N ILE A 336 6.70 -15.37 -20.11
CA ILE A 336 8.07 -15.73 -20.51
C ILE A 336 9.09 -14.82 -19.82
N VAL A 337 8.99 -13.50 -20.03
CA VAL A 337 9.99 -12.55 -19.52
C VAL A 337 9.91 -12.45 -18.01
N LEU A 338 8.72 -12.22 -17.48
CA LEU A 338 8.47 -12.08 -16.04
C LEU A 338 8.19 -13.42 -15.33
N LYS A 339 8.32 -14.57 -16.02
CA LYS A 339 8.25 -15.93 -15.43
C LYS A 339 6.99 -16.16 -14.58
N LYS A 340 5.85 -15.62 -15.00
CA LYS A 340 4.54 -15.70 -14.31
C LYS A 340 4.52 -15.00 -12.93
N THR A 341 5.35 -13.98 -12.75
CA THR A 341 5.33 -13.11 -11.56
C THR A 341 4.47 -11.87 -11.73
N ALA A 342 3.71 -11.82 -12.83
CA ALA A 342 2.77 -10.76 -13.13
C ALA A 342 1.60 -11.31 -13.94
N VAL A 343 0.53 -10.55 -14.06
CA VAL A 343 -0.59 -10.81 -14.99
C VAL A 343 -0.76 -9.62 -15.94
N PRO A 344 -1.21 -9.86 -17.19
CA PRO A 344 -1.47 -8.79 -18.14
C PRO A 344 -2.43 -7.73 -17.57
N ALA A 345 -2.11 -6.45 -17.75
CA ALA A 345 -2.97 -5.33 -17.41
C ALA A 345 -3.55 -4.67 -18.67
N TYR A 346 -4.83 -4.36 -18.60
CA TYR A 346 -5.58 -3.62 -19.63
C TYR A 346 -6.33 -2.42 -19.02
N SER A 347 -6.16 -2.22 -17.71
CA SER A 347 -6.84 -1.22 -16.90
C SER A 347 -5.90 -0.70 -15.81
N MET A 348 -6.22 0.47 -15.27
CA MET A 348 -5.49 1.02 -14.13
C MET A 348 -5.83 0.29 -12.83
N LEU A 349 -7.11 -0.10 -12.67
CA LEU A 349 -7.53 -0.88 -11.51
C LEU A 349 -7.11 -2.36 -11.69
N PRO A 350 -6.40 -2.96 -10.72
CA PRO A 350 -6.01 -4.37 -10.80
C PRO A 350 -7.16 -5.31 -10.42
N PRO A 351 -7.11 -6.59 -10.87
CA PRO A 351 -8.10 -7.60 -10.49
C PRO A 351 -8.22 -7.75 -8.98
N GLY A 352 -9.47 -7.76 -8.47
CA GLY A 352 -9.78 -7.84 -7.05
C GLY A 352 -9.80 -6.49 -6.32
N PHE A 353 -9.38 -5.41 -6.96
CA PHE A 353 -9.51 -4.06 -6.42
C PHE A 353 -10.99 -3.62 -6.42
N PRO A 354 -11.47 -2.85 -5.41
CA PRO A 354 -12.83 -2.33 -5.43
C PRO A 354 -13.14 -1.57 -6.73
N GLY A 355 -14.27 -1.86 -7.35
CA GLY A 355 -14.68 -1.22 -8.62
C GLY A 355 -13.94 -1.72 -9.88
N TYR A 356 -13.12 -2.78 -9.79
CA TYR A 356 -12.45 -3.36 -10.96
C TYR A 356 -13.43 -3.70 -12.09
N SER A 357 -13.11 -3.21 -13.29
CA SER A 357 -13.88 -3.46 -14.50
C SER A 357 -13.01 -3.77 -15.73
N GLY A 358 -11.73 -4.01 -15.55
CA GLY A 358 -10.72 -4.17 -16.60
C GLY A 358 -11.06 -5.21 -17.66
N ASP A 359 -11.79 -6.27 -17.30
CA ASP A 359 -12.23 -7.30 -18.26
C ASP A 359 -13.18 -6.78 -19.34
N ARG A 360 -13.91 -5.68 -19.08
CA ARG A 360 -14.83 -5.05 -20.04
C ARG A 360 -14.12 -4.22 -21.10
N ILE A 361 -12.90 -3.77 -20.80
CA ILE A 361 -12.14 -2.81 -21.64
C ILE A 361 -10.85 -3.40 -22.21
N LYS A 362 -10.54 -4.67 -21.93
CA LYS A 362 -9.29 -5.31 -22.38
C LYS A 362 -9.07 -5.27 -23.89
N ASP A 363 -10.15 -5.30 -24.68
CA ASP A 363 -10.08 -5.28 -26.14
C ASP A 363 -9.60 -3.93 -26.69
N LEU A 364 -9.70 -2.85 -25.91
CA LEU A 364 -9.25 -1.51 -26.29
C LEU A 364 -7.71 -1.41 -26.40
N GLN A 365 -7.00 -2.23 -25.64
CA GLN A 365 -5.54 -2.25 -25.62
C GLN A 365 -4.97 -3.67 -25.87
N LYS A 366 -5.73 -4.54 -26.57
CA LYS A 366 -5.29 -5.90 -26.90
C LYS A 366 -4.07 -5.89 -27.83
N TYR A 367 -3.30 -6.98 -27.80
CA TYR A 367 -2.23 -7.22 -28.75
C TYR A 367 -2.79 -7.43 -30.17
N ASP A 368 -2.46 -6.52 -31.10
CA ASP A 368 -2.83 -6.56 -32.50
C ASP A 368 -1.79 -5.77 -33.33
N PRO A 369 -0.62 -6.39 -33.61
CA PRO A 369 0.48 -5.69 -34.27
C PRO A 369 0.17 -5.25 -35.70
N GLU A 370 -0.82 -5.87 -36.38
CA GLU A 370 -1.28 -5.42 -37.70
C GLU A 370 -1.98 -4.05 -37.59
N LEU A 371 -2.91 -3.95 -36.63
CA LEU A 371 -3.54 -2.67 -36.31
C LEU A 371 -2.50 -1.64 -35.90
N GLY A 372 -1.53 -2.03 -35.05
CA GLY A 372 -0.44 -1.14 -34.64
C GLY A 372 0.35 -0.57 -35.83
N ARG A 373 0.71 -1.42 -36.80
CA ARG A 373 1.40 -0.97 -38.02
C ARG A 373 0.54 -0.03 -38.86
N THR A 374 -0.74 -0.33 -39.00
CA THR A 374 -1.70 0.51 -39.74
C THR A 374 -1.79 1.90 -39.11
N LEU A 375 -2.02 1.97 -37.81
CA LEU A 375 -2.12 3.24 -37.08
C LEU A 375 -0.82 4.07 -37.17
N LEU A 376 0.34 3.42 -37.06
CA LEU A 376 1.62 4.09 -37.17
C LEU A 376 1.85 4.62 -38.60
N ALA A 377 1.43 3.88 -39.64
CA ALA A 377 1.50 4.34 -41.02
C ALA A 377 0.57 5.52 -41.29
N GLU A 378 -0.65 5.50 -40.73
CA GLU A 378 -1.61 6.64 -40.80
C GLU A 378 -1.09 7.88 -40.04
N ALA A 379 -0.28 7.67 -38.99
CA ALA A 379 0.41 8.76 -38.30
C ALA A 379 1.61 9.31 -39.06
N GLY A 380 1.92 8.76 -40.25
CA GLY A 380 2.99 9.24 -41.14
C GLY A 380 4.29 8.44 -41.05
N TYR A 381 4.33 7.30 -40.36
CA TYR A 381 5.53 6.51 -40.16
C TYR A 381 5.38 5.04 -40.64
N PRO A 382 5.15 4.80 -41.93
CA PRO A 382 4.95 3.46 -42.46
C PRO A 382 6.19 2.58 -42.22
N GLY A 383 6.00 1.43 -41.52
CA GLY A 383 7.08 0.53 -41.16
C GLY A 383 8.15 1.17 -40.24
N GLY A 384 7.78 2.19 -39.48
CA GLY A 384 8.67 2.94 -38.58
C GLY A 384 9.60 3.91 -39.27
N LYS A 385 9.49 4.08 -40.60
CA LYS A 385 10.39 4.95 -41.37
C LYS A 385 10.25 6.40 -40.96
N GLY A 386 11.36 7.01 -40.54
CA GLY A 386 11.38 8.41 -40.10
C GLY A 386 10.85 8.66 -38.69
N PHE A 387 10.44 7.62 -37.99
CA PHE A 387 10.04 7.72 -36.59
C PHE A 387 11.26 8.10 -35.72
N PRO A 388 11.17 9.14 -34.87
CA PRO A 388 12.30 9.52 -34.05
C PRO A 388 12.58 8.43 -32.99
N SER A 389 13.86 8.23 -32.68
CA SER A 389 14.26 7.36 -31.56
C SER A 389 13.91 8.02 -30.22
N PHE A 390 13.53 7.22 -29.24
CA PHE A 390 13.27 7.66 -27.87
C PHE A 390 13.70 6.58 -26.87
N ASP A 391 13.80 6.97 -25.60
CA ASP A 391 14.10 6.05 -24.51
C ASP A 391 12.89 5.89 -23.60
N ILE A 392 12.58 4.66 -23.21
CA ILE A 392 11.68 4.36 -22.08
C ILE A 392 12.47 4.60 -20.79
N TRP A 393 12.04 5.61 -20.04
CA TRP A 393 12.69 5.96 -18.79
C TRP A 393 12.25 5.06 -17.65
N LEU A 394 13.21 4.75 -16.74
CA LEU A 394 13.01 3.97 -15.50
C LEU A 394 13.65 4.69 -14.34
N ARG A 395 13.03 4.57 -13.16
CA ARG A 395 13.55 5.07 -11.88
C ARG A 395 14.37 3.98 -11.18
N ASN A 396 15.61 3.74 -11.61
CA ASN A 396 16.57 2.78 -11.02
C ASN A 396 15.93 1.51 -10.40
N GLU A 397 15.19 0.78 -11.20
CA GLU A 397 14.50 -0.43 -10.77
C GLU A 397 14.91 -1.62 -11.65
N PRO A 398 15.91 -2.39 -11.22
CA PRO A 398 16.51 -3.46 -12.02
C PRO A 398 15.51 -4.51 -12.53
N HIS A 399 14.47 -4.82 -11.75
CA HIS A 399 13.45 -5.80 -12.17
C HIS A 399 12.55 -5.26 -13.29
N ARG A 400 12.30 -3.94 -13.38
CA ARG A 400 11.54 -3.32 -14.47
C ARG A 400 12.38 -3.08 -15.72
N GLN A 401 13.70 -3.05 -15.58
CA GLN A 401 14.60 -2.94 -16.74
C GLN A 401 14.38 -4.10 -17.71
N MET A 402 14.27 -5.33 -17.21
CA MET A 402 14.01 -6.51 -18.06
C MET A 402 12.67 -6.39 -18.82
N ALA A 403 11.64 -5.85 -18.17
CA ALA A 403 10.37 -5.58 -18.84
C ALA A 403 10.51 -4.50 -19.91
N ALA A 404 11.18 -3.37 -19.62
CA ALA A 404 11.39 -2.29 -20.57
C ALA A 404 12.23 -2.72 -21.79
N GLU A 405 13.25 -3.54 -21.60
CA GLU A 405 14.05 -4.13 -22.67
C GLU A 405 13.21 -5.04 -23.57
N ALA A 406 12.30 -5.82 -22.98
CA ALA A 406 11.36 -6.64 -23.74
C ALA A 406 10.36 -5.78 -24.53
N LEU A 407 9.85 -4.69 -23.93
CA LEU A 407 8.98 -3.73 -24.63
C LEU A 407 9.72 -3.09 -25.81
N SER A 408 10.95 -2.64 -25.60
CA SER A 408 11.82 -2.12 -26.67
C SER A 408 11.93 -3.10 -27.84
N GLY A 409 12.23 -4.39 -27.55
CA GLY A 409 12.31 -5.43 -28.57
C GLY A 409 10.98 -5.67 -29.29
N MET A 410 9.84 -5.67 -28.58
CA MET A 410 8.52 -5.84 -29.18
C MET A 410 8.18 -4.68 -30.12
N LEU A 411 8.46 -3.44 -29.72
CA LEU A 411 8.20 -2.26 -30.54
C LEU A 411 9.09 -2.21 -31.78
N ALA A 412 10.35 -2.61 -31.65
CA ALA A 412 11.26 -2.72 -32.79
C ALA A 412 10.79 -3.79 -33.80
N ASN A 413 10.39 -4.95 -33.31
CA ASN A 413 9.95 -6.07 -34.17
C ASN A 413 8.58 -5.79 -34.81
N ASN A 414 7.64 -5.21 -34.07
CA ASN A 414 6.27 -5.06 -34.52
C ASN A 414 6.03 -3.76 -35.32
N LEU A 415 6.73 -2.68 -34.99
CA LEU A 415 6.54 -1.35 -35.59
C LEU A 415 7.74 -0.87 -36.41
N GLY A 416 8.91 -1.49 -36.28
CA GLY A 416 10.15 -1.05 -36.92
C GLY A 416 10.73 0.24 -36.32
N ILE A 417 10.37 0.59 -35.07
CA ILE A 417 10.85 1.79 -34.40
C ILE A 417 12.00 1.51 -33.46
N ASN A 418 12.93 2.48 -33.32
CA ASN A 418 14.07 2.34 -32.43
C ASN A 418 13.76 2.92 -31.04
N VAL A 419 13.74 2.05 -30.05
CA VAL A 419 13.40 2.38 -28.65
C VAL A 419 14.54 1.98 -27.74
N GLY A 420 15.13 2.94 -27.02
CA GLY A 420 16.12 2.68 -25.99
C GLY A 420 15.48 2.46 -24.60
N VAL A 421 16.32 2.10 -23.64
CA VAL A 421 15.92 2.02 -22.22
C VAL A 421 16.89 2.86 -21.40
N ARG A 422 16.37 3.80 -20.63
CA ARG A 422 17.15 4.74 -19.82
C ARG A 422 16.82 4.57 -18.36
N ASN A 423 17.65 3.82 -17.65
CA ASN A 423 17.53 3.63 -16.21
C ASN A 423 18.36 4.68 -15.48
N VAL A 424 17.72 5.52 -14.65
CA VAL A 424 18.37 6.65 -13.98
C VAL A 424 18.12 6.61 -12.47
N GLU A 425 19.00 7.27 -11.74
CA GLU A 425 18.91 7.42 -10.29
C GLU A 425 17.60 8.16 -9.91
N PRO A 426 16.95 7.81 -8.75
CA PRO A 426 15.63 8.33 -8.38
C PRO A 426 15.50 9.85 -8.36
N ARG A 427 16.53 10.56 -7.90
CA ARG A 427 16.52 12.02 -7.85
C ARG A 427 16.54 12.63 -9.26
N VAL A 428 17.42 12.11 -10.13
CA VAL A 428 17.50 12.54 -11.55
C VAL A 428 16.17 12.29 -12.24
N TYR A 429 15.55 11.13 -11.99
CA TYR A 429 14.23 10.81 -12.53
C TYR A 429 13.18 11.84 -12.09
N SER A 430 13.10 12.12 -10.78
CA SER A 430 12.11 13.04 -10.22
C SER A 430 12.31 14.48 -10.73
N GLU A 431 13.56 14.96 -10.79
CA GLU A 431 13.89 16.28 -11.35
C GLU A 431 13.53 16.37 -12.84
N SER A 432 13.82 15.32 -13.63
CA SER A 432 13.48 15.28 -15.06
C SER A 432 11.97 15.26 -15.30
N MET A 433 11.21 14.58 -14.44
CA MET A 433 9.75 14.55 -14.50
C MET A 433 9.15 15.93 -14.24
N VAL A 434 9.56 16.60 -13.14
CA VAL A 434 9.09 17.95 -12.81
C VAL A 434 9.46 18.96 -13.88
N ASN A 435 10.62 18.83 -14.50
CA ASN A 435 11.08 19.69 -15.59
C ASN A 435 10.52 19.32 -16.98
N TYR A 436 9.57 18.38 -17.03
CA TYR A 436 8.90 17.97 -18.25
C TYR A 436 9.85 17.44 -19.35
N GLN A 437 10.88 16.68 -18.94
CA GLN A 437 11.93 16.15 -19.82
C GLN A 437 11.71 14.69 -20.22
N ILE A 438 10.73 14.00 -19.63
CA ILE A 438 10.45 12.59 -19.89
C ILE A 438 9.33 12.47 -20.90
N ASP A 439 9.63 11.94 -22.08
CA ASP A 439 8.65 11.73 -23.15
C ASP A 439 7.78 10.49 -22.91
N ILE A 440 8.37 9.42 -22.40
CA ILE A 440 7.70 8.16 -22.07
C ILE A 440 8.44 7.46 -20.92
N SER A 441 7.70 6.89 -20.00
CA SER A 441 8.28 6.11 -18.90
C SER A 441 7.42 4.91 -18.53
N LEU A 442 8.08 3.84 -18.11
CA LEU A 442 7.46 2.66 -17.50
C LEU A 442 7.50 2.81 -15.98
N ILE A 443 6.35 3.04 -15.35
CA ILE A 443 6.24 3.29 -13.92
C ILE A 443 5.22 2.38 -13.25
N PRO A 444 5.38 2.14 -11.94
CA PRO A 444 4.36 1.55 -11.10
C PRO A 444 3.44 2.62 -10.53
N PHE A 445 2.25 2.23 -10.21
CA PHE A 445 1.45 2.89 -9.20
C PHE A 445 0.79 1.85 -8.30
N GLN A 446 1.17 1.87 -7.05
CA GLN A 446 0.54 1.13 -5.96
C GLN A 446 -0.51 2.02 -5.31
N TYR A 447 -1.67 1.47 -4.95
CA TYR A 447 -2.71 2.24 -4.29
C TYR A 447 -2.26 2.77 -2.92
N ASP A 448 -2.79 3.93 -2.55
CA ASP A 448 -2.61 4.51 -1.21
C ASP A 448 -3.78 4.11 -0.28
N PHE A 449 -5.00 4.08 -0.82
CA PHE A 449 -6.18 3.55 -0.15
C PHE A 449 -7.08 2.81 -1.15
N PRO A 450 -7.81 1.74 -0.71
CA PRO A 450 -8.51 0.83 -1.61
C PRO A 450 -9.84 1.40 -2.13
N ASP A 451 -9.76 2.47 -2.91
CA ASP A 451 -10.89 3.11 -3.57
C ASP A 451 -10.51 3.56 -4.98
N PRO A 452 -11.39 3.40 -6.00
CA PRO A 452 -11.11 3.83 -7.37
C PRO A 452 -10.72 5.31 -7.49
N HIS A 453 -11.18 6.16 -6.55
CA HIS A 453 -10.81 7.57 -6.51
C HIS A 453 -9.30 7.77 -6.40
N ASN A 454 -8.62 6.93 -5.62
CA ASN A 454 -7.16 6.99 -5.50
C ASN A 454 -6.47 6.79 -6.85
N LEU A 455 -6.83 5.70 -7.56
CA LEU A 455 -6.16 5.31 -8.79
C LEU A 455 -6.61 6.11 -10.03
N LEU A 456 -7.86 6.54 -10.08
CA LEU A 456 -8.40 7.27 -11.23
C LEU A 456 -8.51 8.77 -10.96
N GLY A 457 -9.14 9.17 -9.86
CA GLY A 457 -9.36 10.59 -9.54
C GLY A 457 -8.07 11.32 -9.18
N MET A 458 -7.27 10.77 -8.26
CA MET A 458 -6.06 11.46 -7.78
C MET A 458 -4.89 11.34 -8.75
N VAL A 459 -4.79 10.24 -9.51
CA VAL A 459 -3.65 9.97 -10.41
C VAL A 459 -3.89 10.52 -11.80
N TRP A 460 -5.08 10.32 -12.38
CA TRP A 460 -5.34 10.61 -13.80
C TRP A 460 -6.14 11.88 -14.07
N HIS A 461 -6.74 12.53 -13.04
CA HIS A 461 -7.35 13.83 -13.22
C HIS A 461 -6.35 14.82 -13.81
N SER A 462 -6.79 15.62 -14.79
CA SER A 462 -5.93 16.56 -15.53
C SER A 462 -5.19 17.51 -14.61
N GLN A 463 -3.88 17.59 -14.78
CA GLN A 463 -2.98 18.40 -13.97
C GLN A 463 -2.30 19.48 -14.80
N PRO A 464 -1.80 20.59 -14.22
CA PRO A 464 -0.88 21.50 -14.90
C PRO A 464 0.37 20.76 -15.36
N VAL A 465 0.98 21.19 -16.46
CA VAL A 465 2.26 20.64 -16.94
C VAL A 465 3.31 20.72 -15.83
N GLY A 466 4.00 19.61 -15.59
CA GLY A 466 5.03 19.49 -14.55
C GLY A 466 4.51 19.33 -13.11
N ALA A 467 3.20 19.36 -12.89
CA ALA A 467 2.62 19.25 -11.55
C ALA A 467 2.29 17.81 -11.15
N GLY A 468 2.37 16.83 -12.06
CA GLY A 468 1.99 15.45 -11.80
C GLY A 468 2.78 14.45 -12.63
N ARG A 469 2.47 13.15 -12.43
CA ARG A 469 3.11 12.05 -13.15
C ARG A 469 2.72 11.98 -14.61
N HIS A 470 1.53 12.51 -14.95
CA HIS A 470 0.93 12.39 -16.27
C HIS A 470 0.66 13.75 -16.85
N ASP A 471 0.87 13.82 -18.15
CA ASP A 471 0.60 15.00 -18.93
C ASP A 471 -0.75 14.91 -19.68
N TRP A 472 -1.36 13.73 -19.65
CA TRP A 472 -2.65 13.49 -20.30
C TRP A 472 -3.76 14.38 -19.74
N LYS A 473 -4.64 14.83 -20.62
CA LYS A 473 -5.78 15.67 -20.28
C LYS A 473 -7.00 15.28 -21.09
N ASN A 474 -8.09 14.96 -20.39
CA ASN A 474 -9.38 14.69 -21.00
C ASN A 474 -10.50 15.26 -20.14
N LEU A 475 -11.20 16.29 -20.64
CA LEU A 475 -12.25 16.98 -19.86
C LEU A 475 -13.51 16.13 -19.62
N GLN A 476 -13.75 15.10 -20.43
CA GLN A 476 -14.85 14.16 -20.18
C GLN A 476 -14.51 13.24 -19.03
N PHE A 477 -13.29 12.72 -19.02
CA PHE A 477 -12.75 11.94 -17.90
C PHE A 477 -12.82 12.74 -16.59
N ASP A 478 -12.29 13.98 -16.60
CA ASP A 478 -12.28 14.85 -15.41
C ASP A 478 -13.67 15.01 -14.81
N ARG A 479 -14.67 15.33 -15.66
CA ARG A 479 -16.06 15.48 -15.20
C ARG A 479 -16.64 14.21 -14.58
N ILE A 480 -16.34 13.05 -15.16
CA ILE A 480 -16.87 11.78 -14.64
C ILE A 480 -16.21 11.41 -13.32
N VAL A 481 -14.87 11.57 -13.17
CA VAL A 481 -14.22 11.28 -11.88
C VAL A 481 -14.60 12.28 -10.81
N GLU A 482 -14.84 13.54 -11.14
CA GLU A 482 -15.37 14.54 -10.20
C GLU A 482 -16.81 14.21 -9.76
N GLN A 483 -17.65 13.73 -10.66
CA GLN A 483 -18.99 13.25 -10.33
C GLN A 483 -18.91 12.01 -9.44
N ALA A 484 -18.07 11.04 -9.82
CA ALA A 484 -17.88 9.82 -9.03
C ALA A 484 -17.36 10.09 -7.61
N ALA A 485 -16.45 11.06 -7.46
CA ALA A 485 -15.93 11.44 -6.15
C ALA A 485 -17.03 11.91 -5.17
N ARG A 486 -18.11 12.51 -5.70
CA ARG A 486 -19.23 13.08 -4.92
C ARG A 486 -20.42 12.14 -4.81
N GLU A 487 -20.44 11.03 -5.56
CA GLU A 487 -21.54 10.08 -5.60
C GLU A 487 -21.61 9.24 -4.32
N ILE A 488 -22.76 9.19 -3.68
CA ILE A 488 -23.00 8.50 -2.41
C ILE A 488 -23.41 7.05 -2.63
N ASP A 489 -24.16 6.78 -3.71
CA ASP A 489 -24.52 5.42 -4.08
C ASP A 489 -23.28 4.69 -4.62
N GLN A 490 -22.82 3.68 -3.89
CA GLN A 490 -21.57 2.98 -4.18
C GLN A 490 -21.60 2.26 -5.52
N GLU A 491 -22.71 1.66 -5.92
CA GLU A 491 -22.81 0.91 -7.17
C GLU A 491 -22.74 1.86 -8.36
N TYR A 492 -23.52 2.94 -8.32
CA TYR A 492 -23.48 3.97 -9.35
C TYR A 492 -22.12 4.68 -9.39
N ARG A 493 -21.52 4.93 -8.25
CA ARG A 493 -20.18 5.49 -8.11
C ARG A 493 -19.13 4.63 -8.82
N PHE A 494 -19.16 3.32 -8.60
CA PHE A 494 -18.23 2.39 -9.27
C PHE A 494 -18.50 2.29 -10.76
N GLN A 495 -19.75 2.41 -11.20
CA GLN A 495 -20.06 2.50 -12.63
C GLN A 495 -19.46 3.75 -13.28
N LEU A 496 -19.53 4.92 -12.61
CA LEU A 496 -18.89 6.14 -13.10
C LEU A 496 -17.37 5.99 -13.23
N TYR A 497 -16.69 5.35 -12.26
CA TYR A 497 -15.26 5.07 -12.38
C TYR A 497 -14.95 4.08 -13.50
N SER A 498 -15.80 3.09 -13.74
CA SER A 498 -15.67 2.17 -14.88
C SER A 498 -15.79 2.92 -16.23
N ASP A 499 -16.71 3.86 -16.33
CA ASP A 499 -16.90 4.68 -17.52
C ASP A 499 -15.70 5.64 -17.74
N ALA A 500 -15.16 6.20 -16.66
CA ALA A 500 -13.94 7.01 -16.70
C ALA A 500 -12.73 6.18 -17.16
N GLU A 501 -12.56 4.99 -16.62
CA GLU A 501 -11.45 4.09 -16.98
C GLU A 501 -11.53 3.67 -18.45
N LYS A 502 -12.74 3.47 -18.98
CA LYS A 502 -12.96 3.22 -20.41
C LYS A 502 -12.44 4.39 -21.27
N ILE A 503 -12.76 5.63 -20.93
CA ILE A 503 -12.25 6.81 -21.63
C ILE A 503 -10.72 6.86 -21.58
N LEU A 504 -10.13 6.59 -20.42
CA LEU A 504 -8.68 6.57 -20.24
C LEU A 504 -8.00 5.52 -21.13
N ALA A 505 -8.61 4.34 -21.27
CA ALA A 505 -8.12 3.26 -22.11
C ALA A 505 -8.33 3.54 -23.60
N GLU A 506 -9.49 4.10 -24.01
CA GLU A 506 -9.81 4.47 -25.40
C GLU A 506 -8.93 5.59 -25.92
N ASP A 507 -8.68 6.62 -25.13
CA ASP A 507 -7.80 7.74 -25.50
C ASP A 507 -6.31 7.43 -25.29
N VAL A 508 -6.01 6.22 -24.85
CA VAL A 508 -4.64 5.77 -24.54
C VAL A 508 -3.87 6.83 -23.75
N GLY A 509 -4.48 7.33 -22.67
CA GLY A 509 -3.82 8.24 -21.74
C GLY A 509 -2.60 7.58 -21.09
N GLY A 510 -2.67 6.25 -20.92
CA GLY A 510 -1.57 5.36 -20.58
C GLY A 510 -1.73 3.99 -21.23
N VAL A 511 -0.64 3.26 -21.38
CA VAL A 511 -0.66 1.87 -21.82
C VAL A 511 -0.43 0.99 -20.60
N PHE A 512 -1.47 0.28 -20.17
CA PHE A 512 -1.38 -0.65 -19.04
C PHE A 512 -0.69 -1.93 -19.49
N ILE A 513 0.34 -2.36 -18.73
CA ILE A 513 1.23 -3.43 -19.16
C ILE A 513 1.02 -4.69 -18.33
N TYR A 514 1.18 -4.61 -17.02
CA TYR A 514 0.98 -5.75 -16.12
C TYR A 514 0.67 -5.30 -14.69
N HIS A 515 0.05 -6.23 -13.94
CA HIS A 515 -0.09 -6.13 -12.49
C HIS A 515 0.88 -7.09 -11.84
N ASP A 516 1.71 -6.58 -10.93
CA ASP A 516 2.75 -7.34 -10.27
C ASP A 516 2.19 -8.30 -9.20
N TYR A 517 2.87 -9.43 -9.08
CA TYR A 517 2.83 -10.23 -7.87
C TYR A 517 4.08 -9.98 -7.05
N PHE A 518 3.91 -9.69 -5.80
CA PHE A 518 5.01 -9.79 -4.85
C PHE A 518 5.29 -11.24 -4.51
N LEU A 519 6.58 -11.57 -4.47
CA LEU A 519 7.08 -12.88 -4.10
C LEU A 519 7.88 -12.75 -2.82
N GLN A 520 7.61 -13.64 -1.87
CA GLN A 520 8.34 -13.70 -0.62
C GLN A 520 8.61 -15.14 -0.20
N LEU A 521 9.74 -15.34 0.49
CA LEU A 521 9.97 -16.53 1.27
C LEU A 521 9.52 -16.27 2.71
N ARG A 522 8.76 -17.19 3.27
CA ARG A 522 8.28 -17.15 4.64
C ARG A 522 8.55 -18.46 5.34
N LYS A 523 9.19 -18.39 6.50
CA LYS A 523 9.50 -19.57 7.29
C LYS A 523 8.22 -20.29 7.73
N PRO A 524 8.23 -21.65 7.77
CA PRO A 524 7.02 -22.44 8.11
C PRO A 524 6.52 -22.22 9.54
N TRP A 525 7.38 -21.72 10.43
CA TRP A 525 6.98 -21.39 11.80
C TRP A 525 6.27 -20.03 11.94
N VAL A 526 6.19 -19.22 10.89
CA VAL A 526 5.38 -17.99 10.92
C VAL A 526 3.90 -18.36 10.75
N GLY A 527 3.11 -18.16 11.81
CA GLY A 527 1.67 -18.39 11.84
C GLY A 527 0.87 -17.09 11.75
N GLY A 528 -0.46 -17.21 11.57
CA GLY A 528 -1.39 -16.09 11.65
C GLY A 528 -1.60 -15.32 10.33
N TRP A 529 -0.91 -15.67 9.28
CA TRP A 529 -1.15 -15.06 7.97
C TRP A 529 -2.55 -15.40 7.46
N LYS A 530 -3.42 -14.41 7.34
CA LYS A 530 -4.78 -14.58 6.86
C LYS A 530 -4.85 -14.39 5.35
N LYS A 531 -5.78 -15.06 4.70
CA LYS A 531 -6.13 -14.82 3.32
C LYS A 531 -7.33 -13.88 3.25
N ASP A 532 -7.36 -13.05 2.23
CA ASP A 532 -8.52 -12.21 1.94
C ASP A 532 -9.68 -13.03 1.35
N ILE A 533 -10.79 -12.36 1.06
CA ILE A 533 -11.98 -12.97 0.45
C ILE A 533 -11.71 -13.61 -0.92
N THR A 534 -10.65 -13.20 -1.62
CA THR A 534 -10.24 -13.78 -2.91
C THR A 534 -9.33 -15.00 -2.75
N GLY A 535 -8.95 -15.33 -1.52
CA GLY A 535 -8.01 -16.40 -1.20
C GLY A 535 -6.54 -15.97 -1.31
N GLN A 536 -6.28 -14.69 -1.52
CA GLN A 536 -4.93 -14.14 -1.58
C GLN A 536 -4.42 -13.74 -0.20
N GLU A 537 -3.13 -13.78 -0.02
CA GLU A 537 -2.47 -13.33 1.21
C GLU A 537 -2.16 -11.83 1.10
N PRO A 538 -2.52 -11.02 2.11
CA PRO A 538 -2.18 -9.60 2.08
C PRO A 538 -0.69 -9.38 2.30
N PHE A 539 -0.21 -8.24 1.84
CA PHE A 539 1.15 -7.78 2.09
C PHE A 539 1.33 -7.26 3.54
N LEU A 540 2.54 -7.43 4.07
CA LEU A 540 2.92 -6.98 5.40
C LEU A 540 3.16 -5.46 5.44
N ILE A 541 2.21 -4.64 5.03
CA ILE A 541 2.42 -3.18 5.08
C ILE A 541 1.74 -2.54 6.28
N ASP A 542 0.73 -3.18 6.88
CA ASP A 542 -0.07 -2.52 7.89
C ASP A 542 -0.18 -3.27 9.23
N ASN A 543 -0.73 -2.55 10.22
CA ASN A 543 -0.94 -3.09 11.56
C ASN A 543 -1.86 -4.31 11.58
N SER A 544 -2.81 -4.43 10.65
CA SER A 544 -3.78 -5.52 10.69
C SER A 544 -3.14 -6.87 10.42
N THR A 545 -2.16 -6.92 9.51
CA THR A 545 -1.43 -8.16 9.23
C THR A 545 -0.44 -8.50 10.34
N ILE A 546 0.41 -7.55 10.75
CA ILE A 546 1.47 -7.81 11.73
C ILE A 546 0.92 -8.25 13.09
N THR A 547 -0.24 -7.75 13.49
CA THR A 547 -0.86 -8.08 14.78
C THR A 547 -1.51 -9.46 14.83
N ASP A 548 -1.73 -10.08 13.67
CA ASP A 548 -2.19 -11.47 13.57
C ASP A 548 -1.05 -12.49 13.54
N LEU A 549 0.17 -12.04 13.22
CA LEU A 549 1.34 -12.94 13.14
C LEU A 549 1.79 -13.42 14.51
N TYR A 550 2.26 -14.67 14.54
CA TYR A 550 2.89 -15.29 15.69
C TYR A 550 3.91 -16.35 15.24
N ILE A 551 4.81 -16.73 16.14
CA ILE A 551 5.77 -17.81 15.90
C ILE A 551 5.21 -19.10 16.47
N ARG A 552 5.17 -20.16 15.66
CA ARG A 552 4.78 -21.53 16.03
C ARG A 552 5.93 -22.28 16.73
N LYS A 553 5.56 -23.37 17.42
CA LYS A 553 6.52 -24.34 17.99
C LYS A 553 7.33 -25.05 16.94
#